data_906e92d5d61aaa9b1948e0018fa6c5da
#
_entry.id   906e92d5d61aaa9b1948e0018fa6c5da
#
_cell.length_a   1.000
_cell.length_b   1.000
_cell.length_c   1.000
_cell.angle_alpha   90.00
_cell.angle_beta   90.00
_cell.angle_gamma   90.00
#
_symmetry.space_group_name_H-M   'P 1'
#
loop_
_entity.id
_entity.type
_entity.pdbx_description
1 polymer ?
#
loop_
_entity_poly.entity_id
_entity_poly.type
_entity_poly.pdbx_seq_one_letter_code
_entity_poly.pdbx_strand_id
1 'polypeptide(L)'
;AEFCLSYSGYKGITPLMDNGHYHPTEMVSDKISSLLLFNEKIALHITRAVRWDSDHVVIFDDETKEIAKEIVRNDALDRVFIATDYFDASINRISAWVSGVRSVQKALLFALLQPDERLKQLQNENNFTEIMYLQEEMKTAPIGDVWSEYLERENVPADYLTEVKKYEQEVLVKRI
;
A
#
# COMPACT_ATOMS: atom_id res chain seq x y z
N ALA A 1 -11.75 -3.02 16.49
CA ALA A 1 -10.59 -2.12 16.53
C ALA A 1 -10.23 -1.76 17.98
N GLU A 2 -11.16 -1.23 18.78
CA GLU A 2 -10.92 -0.63 20.10
C GLU A 2 -10.28 -1.61 21.09
N PHE A 3 -10.75 -2.85 21.15
CA PHE A 3 -10.16 -3.88 22.02
C PHE A 3 -8.71 -4.17 21.64
N CYS A 4 -8.45 -4.42 20.36
CA CYS A 4 -7.10 -4.79 19.89
C CYS A 4 -6.11 -3.65 20.13
N LEU A 5 -6.51 -2.41 19.85
CA LEU A 5 -5.66 -1.23 20.04
C LEU A 5 -5.40 -0.95 21.52
N SER A 6 -6.44 -1.04 22.36
CA SER A 6 -6.29 -0.86 23.80
C SER A 6 -5.45 -1.96 24.44
N TYR A 7 -5.65 -3.20 24.01
CA TYR A 7 -4.88 -4.34 24.51
C TYR A 7 -3.41 -4.26 24.07
N SER A 8 -3.14 -3.89 22.81
CA SER A 8 -1.77 -3.71 22.32
C SER A 8 -1.03 -2.63 23.09
N GLY A 9 -1.67 -1.48 23.32
CA GLY A 9 -1.11 -0.42 24.15
C GLY A 9 -0.85 -0.86 25.60
N TYR A 10 -1.80 -1.58 26.21
CA TYR A 10 -1.63 -2.12 27.57
C TYR A 10 -0.48 -3.14 27.67
N LYS A 11 -0.26 -3.95 26.65
CA LYS A 11 0.79 -4.99 26.62
C LYS A 11 2.10 -4.53 26.01
N GLY A 12 2.17 -3.35 25.42
CA GLY A 12 3.36 -2.85 24.72
C GLY A 12 3.70 -3.69 23.48
N ILE A 13 2.69 -4.21 22.78
CA ILE A 13 2.86 -4.98 21.54
C ILE A 13 2.42 -4.15 20.34
N THR A 14 3.02 -4.40 19.17
CA THR A 14 2.68 -3.70 17.94
C THR A 14 1.26 -4.05 17.48
N PRO A 15 0.36 -3.06 17.34
CA PRO A 15 -0.97 -3.32 16.78
C PRO A 15 -0.87 -3.59 15.29
N LEU A 16 -1.71 -4.50 14.81
CA LEU A 16 -1.87 -4.80 13.39
C LEU A 16 -3.26 -4.38 12.94
N MET A 17 -3.31 -3.70 11.80
CA MET A 17 -4.54 -3.43 11.06
C MET A 17 -4.52 -4.15 9.73
N ASP A 18 -5.64 -4.73 9.38
CA ASP A 18 -5.87 -5.37 8.10
C ASP A 18 -7.03 -4.66 7.39
N ASN A 19 -6.77 -4.08 6.22
CA ASN A 19 -7.79 -3.27 5.54
C ASN A 19 -8.93 -4.09 4.93
N GLY A 20 -8.80 -5.43 4.82
CA GLY A 20 -9.88 -6.33 4.43
C GLY A 20 -10.92 -6.59 5.50
N HIS A 21 -10.59 -6.34 6.77
CA HIS A 21 -11.44 -6.66 7.92
C HIS A 21 -12.25 -5.47 8.46
N TYR A 22 -12.14 -4.31 7.83
CA TYR A 22 -12.94 -3.12 8.17
C TYR A 22 -14.21 -3.05 7.34
N HIS A 23 -15.18 -2.30 7.83
CA HIS A 23 -16.38 -2.02 7.04
C HIS A 23 -15.98 -1.29 5.74
N PRO A 24 -16.63 -1.57 4.58
CA PRO A 24 -16.25 -0.97 3.29
C PRO A 24 -16.23 0.57 3.24
N THR A 25 -16.89 1.22 4.18
CA THR A 25 -16.89 2.69 4.33
C THR A 25 -15.88 3.20 5.36
N GLU A 26 -15.05 2.32 5.93
CA GLU A 26 -14.10 2.64 6.97
C GLU A 26 -12.67 2.43 6.45
N MET A 27 -12.04 3.53 6.05
CA MET A 27 -10.73 3.51 5.43
C MET A 27 -9.62 3.33 6.48
N VAL A 28 -8.68 2.45 6.21
CA VAL A 28 -7.52 2.22 7.10
C VAL A 28 -6.53 3.38 6.99
N SER A 29 -6.39 3.99 5.83
CA SER A 29 -5.57 5.20 5.64
C SER A 29 -5.91 6.30 6.66
N ASP A 30 -7.19 6.53 6.96
CA ASP A 30 -7.64 7.53 7.93
C ASP A 30 -7.18 7.26 9.39
N LYS A 31 -6.72 6.05 9.68
CA LYS A 31 -6.35 5.62 11.04
C LYS A 31 -4.84 5.70 11.31
N ILE A 32 -4.03 5.70 10.27
CA ILE A 32 -2.56 5.54 10.37
C ILE A 32 -1.94 6.66 11.20
N SER A 33 -2.22 7.92 10.86
CA SER A 33 -1.67 9.08 11.56
C SER A 33 -2.03 9.08 13.05
N SER A 34 -3.29 8.77 13.38
CA SER A 34 -3.75 8.69 14.77
C SER A 34 -3.05 7.58 15.56
N LEU A 35 -2.86 6.42 14.95
CA LEU A 35 -2.19 5.29 15.59
C LEU A 35 -0.71 5.56 15.86
N LEU A 36 -0.04 6.25 14.94
CA LEU A 36 1.37 6.62 15.07
C LEU A 36 1.63 7.65 16.21
N LEU A 37 0.59 8.33 16.70
CA LEU A 37 0.69 9.18 17.89
C LEU A 37 0.83 8.37 19.19
N PHE A 38 0.24 7.17 19.24
CA PHE A 38 0.17 6.36 20.46
C PHE A 38 1.05 5.11 20.43
N ASN A 39 1.54 4.73 19.24
CA ASN A 39 2.33 3.53 19.06
C ASN A 39 3.66 3.89 18.39
N GLU A 40 4.76 3.36 18.92
CA GLU A 40 6.08 3.52 18.32
C GLU A 40 6.12 2.88 16.93
N LYS A 41 5.48 1.72 16.78
CA LYS A 41 5.38 0.97 15.53
C LYS A 41 3.98 0.43 15.34
N ILE A 42 3.55 0.32 14.08
CA ILE A 42 2.31 -0.34 13.68
C ILE A 42 2.60 -1.36 12.58
N ALA A 43 1.71 -2.32 12.42
CA ALA A 43 1.74 -3.28 11.32
C ALA A 43 0.47 -3.17 10.47
N LEU A 44 0.62 -3.36 9.18
CA LEU A 44 -0.47 -3.35 8.22
C LEU A 44 -0.46 -4.64 7.41
N HIS A 45 -1.61 -5.30 7.30
CA HIS A 45 -1.91 -6.19 6.20
C HIS A 45 -2.64 -5.41 5.13
N ILE A 46 -2.05 -5.33 3.94
CA ILE A 46 -2.65 -4.66 2.80
C ILE A 46 -3.25 -5.72 1.89
N THR A 47 -4.54 -5.60 1.69
CA THR A 47 -5.36 -6.41 0.79
C THR A 47 -6.29 -5.51 -0.02
N ARG A 48 -6.99 -6.03 -0.99
CA ARG A 48 -8.09 -5.33 -1.65
C ARG A 48 -9.41 -5.82 -1.10
N ALA A 49 -10.03 -5.05 -0.25
CA ALA A 49 -11.36 -5.31 0.25
C ALA A 49 -12.41 -5.05 -0.85
N VAL A 50 -13.05 -6.11 -1.33
CA VAL A 50 -14.19 -6.00 -2.28
C VAL A 50 -15.51 -5.96 -1.53
N ARG A 51 -15.55 -6.63 -0.40
CA ARG A 51 -16.66 -6.69 0.54
C ARG A 51 -16.09 -6.69 1.94
N TRP A 52 -16.95 -6.57 2.94
CA TRP A 52 -16.51 -6.75 4.31
C TRP A 52 -15.91 -8.17 4.49
N ASP A 53 -14.82 -8.24 5.22
CA ASP A 53 -14.09 -9.47 5.51
C ASP A 53 -13.73 -10.27 4.25
N SER A 54 -13.07 -9.60 3.31
CA SER A 54 -12.65 -10.21 2.05
C SER A 54 -11.27 -9.73 1.63
N ASP A 55 -10.39 -10.68 1.34
CA ASP A 55 -9.00 -10.44 1.01
C ASP A 55 -8.72 -10.84 -0.43
N HIS A 56 -8.53 -9.85 -1.28
CA HIS A 56 -8.19 -10.01 -2.69
C HIS A 56 -6.81 -9.42 -3.00
N VAL A 57 -6.27 -9.82 -4.14
CA VAL A 57 -4.99 -9.29 -4.61
C VAL A 57 -5.00 -7.77 -4.66
N VAL A 58 -4.01 -7.17 -4.02
CA VAL A 58 -3.82 -5.72 -4.01
C VAL A 58 -3.66 -5.18 -5.42
N ILE A 59 -4.34 -4.11 -5.70
CA ILE A 59 -4.22 -3.34 -6.93
C ILE A 59 -3.77 -1.91 -6.62
N PHE A 60 -3.38 -1.18 -7.64
CA PHE A 60 -2.94 0.22 -7.52
C PHE A 60 -4.16 1.15 -7.52
N ASP A 61 -5.04 1.00 -6.51
CA ASP A 61 -6.24 1.80 -6.31
C ASP A 61 -6.01 2.99 -5.36
N ASP A 62 -7.09 3.72 -5.08
CA ASP A 62 -6.99 4.94 -4.28
C ASP A 62 -6.67 4.64 -2.83
N GLU A 63 -7.28 3.61 -2.22
CA GLU A 63 -6.97 3.27 -0.82
C GLU A 63 -5.52 2.81 -0.65
N THR A 64 -5.01 1.98 -1.54
CA THR A 64 -3.59 1.55 -1.50
C THR A 64 -2.64 2.75 -1.62
N LYS A 65 -2.99 3.74 -2.47
CA LYS A 65 -2.22 4.99 -2.58
C LYS A 65 -2.34 5.86 -1.34
N GLU A 66 -3.52 6.00 -0.74
CA GLU A 66 -3.72 6.81 0.47
C GLU A 66 -3.01 6.19 1.68
N ILE A 67 -3.04 4.87 1.85
CA ILE A 67 -2.23 4.17 2.87
C ILE A 67 -0.75 4.53 2.71
N ALA A 68 -0.21 4.43 1.50
CA ALA A 68 1.18 4.76 1.22
C ALA A 68 1.49 6.25 1.50
N LYS A 69 0.60 7.17 1.10
CA LYS A 69 0.75 8.60 1.37
C LYS A 69 0.74 8.90 2.88
N GLU A 70 -0.14 8.27 3.66
CA GLU A 70 -0.18 8.46 5.10
C GLU A 70 1.12 7.98 5.77
N ILE A 71 1.71 6.89 5.31
CA ILE A 71 2.99 6.41 5.81
C ILE A 71 4.10 7.43 5.52
N VAL A 72 4.19 7.93 4.29
CA VAL A 72 5.22 8.89 3.86
C VAL A 72 5.04 10.24 4.54
N ARG A 73 3.82 10.80 4.55
CA ARG A 73 3.51 12.11 5.16
C ARG A 73 3.83 12.18 6.65
N ASN A 74 3.74 11.05 7.35
CA ASN A 74 4.05 10.94 8.77
C ASN A 74 5.52 10.57 9.03
N ASP A 75 6.38 10.53 8.00
CA ASP A 75 7.78 10.11 8.10
C ASP A 75 7.91 8.76 8.83
N ALA A 76 7.08 7.79 8.44
CA ALA A 76 6.86 6.57 9.20
C ALA A 76 7.30 5.28 8.45
N LEU A 77 8.16 5.39 7.43
CA LEU A 77 8.65 4.25 6.66
C LEU A 77 9.39 3.22 7.53
N ASP A 78 10.07 3.67 8.58
CA ASP A 78 10.78 2.83 9.54
C ASP A 78 9.91 2.36 10.73
N ARG A 79 8.67 2.88 10.82
CA ARG A 79 7.72 2.63 11.90
C ARG A 79 6.54 1.76 11.51
N VAL A 80 6.35 1.54 10.21
CA VAL A 80 5.21 0.78 9.68
C VAL A 80 5.70 -0.50 9.00
N PHE A 81 5.34 -1.65 9.59
CA PHE A 81 5.56 -2.94 8.97
C PHE A 81 4.44 -3.22 7.97
N ILE A 82 4.80 -3.37 6.69
CA ILE A 82 3.84 -3.64 5.63
C ILE A 82 3.96 -5.10 5.20
N ALA A 83 2.85 -5.81 5.28
CA ALA A 83 2.68 -7.12 4.68
C ALA A 83 1.49 -7.10 3.71
N THR A 84 1.49 -7.98 2.74
CA THR A 84 0.32 -8.24 1.89
C THR A 84 -0.33 -9.53 2.35
N ASP A 85 -1.64 -9.48 2.55
CA ASP A 85 -2.42 -10.66 2.96
C ASP A 85 -3.64 -10.82 2.06
N TYR A 86 -3.63 -11.85 1.23
CA TYR A 86 -4.73 -12.15 0.32
C TYR A 86 -4.64 -13.56 -0.24
N PHE A 87 -5.80 -14.06 -0.60
CA PHE A 87 -5.98 -15.29 -1.34
C PHE A 87 -6.95 -15.07 -2.50
N ASP A 88 -6.50 -15.37 -3.71
CA ASP A 88 -7.35 -15.36 -4.89
C ASP A 88 -7.19 -16.69 -5.64
N ALA A 89 -8.27 -17.49 -5.64
CA ALA A 89 -8.25 -18.80 -6.28
C ALA A 89 -8.37 -18.75 -7.81
N SER A 90 -8.69 -17.59 -8.37
CA SER A 90 -8.85 -17.40 -9.82
C SER A 90 -7.54 -17.25 -10.57
N ILE A 91 -6.46 -16.96 -9.85
CA ILE A 91 -5.13 -16.75 -10.42
C ILE A 91 -4.07 -17.56 -9.67
N ASN A 92 -2.97 -17.80 -10.36
CA ASN A 92 -1.82 -18.47 -9.78
C ASN A 92 -1.26 -17.65 -8.60
N ARG A 93 -0.95 -18.33 -7.50
CA ARG A 93 -0.48 -17.71 -6.25
C ARG A 93 0.77 -16.84 -6.45
N ILE A 94 1.72 -17.27 -7.24
CA ILE A 94 2.95 -16.50 -7.50
C ILE A 94 2.62 -15.22 -8.27
N SER A 95 1.73 -15.31 -9.28
CA SER A 95 1.24 -14.14 -9.98
C SER A 95 0.54 -13.15 -9.03
N ALA A 96 -0.31 -13.67 -8.14
CA ALA A 96 -0.99 -12.87 -7.12
C ALA A 96 0.01 -12.13 -6.24
N TRP A 97 1.01 -12.83 -5.70
CA TRP A 97 2.04 -12.22 -4.86
C TRP A 97 2.85 -11.15 -5.59
N VAL A 98 3.34 -11.44 -6.78
CA VAL A 98 4.13 -10.48 -7.55
C VAL A 98 3.31 -9.24 -7.91
N SER A 99 2.06 -9.43 -8.37
CA SER A 99 1.16 -8.30 -8.70
C SER A 99 0.87 -7.43 -7.49
N GLY A 100 0.50 -8.04 -6.36
CA GLY A 100 0.12 -7.31 -5.16
C GLY A 100 1.31 -6.57 -4.53
N VAL A 101 2.46 -7.22 -4.39
CA VAL A 101 3.67 -6.56 -3.88
C VAL A 101 4.09 -5.39 -4.77
N ARG A 102 4.08 -5.57 -6.09
CA ARG A 102 4.38 -4.46 -7.03
C ARG A 102 3.37 -3.32 -6.93
N SER A 103 2.11 -3.61 -6.67
CA SER A 103 1.09 -2.58 -6.47
C SER A 103 1.38 -1.74 -5.23
N VAL A 104 1.75 -2.36 -4.12
CA VAL A 104 2.17 -1.66 -2.89
C VAL A 104 3.45 -0.85 -3.12
N GLN A 105 4.46 -1.43 -3.77
CA GLN A 105 5.70 -0.70 -4.08
C GLN A 105 5.45 0.52 -4.97
N LYS A 106 4.58 0.40 -5.98
CA LYS A 106 4.18 1.54 -6.82
C LYS A 106 3.43 2.61 -6.02
N ALA A 107 2.60 2.20 -5.07
CA ALA A 107 1.90 3.14 -4.21
C ALA A 107 2.87 3.90 -3.30
N LEU A 108 3.86 3.22 -2.73
CA LEU A 108 4.93 3.87 -1.96
C LEU A 108 5.77 4.81 -2.83
N LEU A 109 6.14 4.40 -4.05
CA LEU A 109 6.83 5.26 -5.00
C LEU A 109 6.00 6.50 -5.33
N PHE A 110 4.70 6.32 -5.61
CA PHE A 110 3.78 7.42 -5.87
C PHE A 110 3.70 8.39 -4.69
N ALA A 111 3.67 7.85 -3.46
CA ALA A 111 3.66 8.67 -2.25
C ALA A 111 4.98 9.45 -2.07
N LEU A 112 6.12 8.80 -2.29
CA LEU A 112 7.45 9.43 -2.19
C LEU A 112 7.68 10.54 -3.23
N LEU A 113 6.95 10.51 -4.35
CA LEU A 113 7.01 11.54 -5.39
C LEU A 113 6.06 12.72 -5.13
N GLN A 114 5.23 12.67 -4.08
CA GLN A 114 4.35 13.78 -3.74
C GLN A 114 5.17 14.99 -3.26
N PRO A 115 4.75 16.22 -3.59
CA PRO A 115 5.40 17.44 -3.10
C PRO A 115 4.94 17.75 -1.66
N ASP A 116 5.19 16.84 -0.71
CA ASP A 116 4.63 16.89 0.65
C ASP A 116 4.93 18.20 1.40
N GLU A 117 6.14 18.71 1.29
CA GLU A 117 6.50 19.99 1.94
C GLU A 117 5.67 21.15 1.38
N ARG A 118 5.45 21.16 0.05
CA ARG A 118 4.59 22.18 -0.56
C ARG A 118 3.13 22.02 -0.14
N LEU A 119 2.62 20.79 -0.05
CA LEU A 119 1.27 20.51 0.40
C LEU A 119 1.07 20.94 1.85
N LYS A 120 2.02 20.67 2.74
CA LYS A 120 2.00 21.12 4.15
C LYS A 120 2.01 22.65 4.24
N GLN A 121 2.85 23.31 3.46
CA GLN A 121 2.88 24.78 3.40
C GLN A 121 1.53 25.35 2.99
N LEU A 122 0.94 24.85 1.90
CA LEU A 122 -0.36 25.29 1.39
C LEU A 122 -1.48 25.05 2.38
N GLN A 123 -1.43 23.94 3.13
CA GLN A 123 -2.39 23.66 4.19
C GLN A 123 -2.30 24.70 5.31
N ASN A 124 -1.10 25.08 5.73
CA ASN A 124 -0.90 26.12 6.73
C ASN A 124 -1.36 27.51 6.24
N GLU A 125 -1.28 27.76 4.94
CA GLU A 125 -1.76 28.97 4.28
C GLU A 125 -3.26 28.95 4.00
N ASN A 126 -3.98 27.83 4.28
CA ASN A 126 -5.38 27.57 3.91
C ASN A 126 -5.65 27.68 2.39
N ASN A 127 -4.64 27.39 1.56
CA ASN A 127 -4.76 27.39 0.11
C ASN A 127 -5.20 26.04 -0.44
N PHE A 128 -6.43 25.63 -0.10
CA PHE A 128 -6.98 24.33 -0.47
C PHE A 128 -7.20 24.16 -1.98
N THR A 129 -7.37 25.25 -2.71
CA THR A 129 -7.50 25.23 -4.18
C THR A 129 -6.23 24.71 -4.84
N GLU A 130 -5.06 25.21 -4.41
CA GLU A 130 -3.78 24.77 -4.96
C GLU A 130 -3.43 23.35 -4.50
N ILE A 131 -3.81 22.96 -3.27
CA ILE A 131 -3.67 21.56 -2.80
C ILE A 131 -4.42 20.63 -3.74
N MET A 132 -5.70 20.90 -4.00
CA MET A 132 -6.50 20.08 -4.90
C MET A 132 -5.89 20.00 -6.30
N TYR A 133 -5.46 21.14 -6.85
CA TYR A 133 -4.80 21.20 -8.15
C TYR A 133 -3.55 20.30 -8.19
N LEU A 134 -2.64 20.46 -7.23
CA LEU A 134 -1.41 19.67 -7.20
C LEU A 134 -1.68 18.17 -7.03
N GLN A 135 -2.63 17.80 -6.20
CA GLN A 135 -2.99 16.40 -6.02
C GLN A 135 -3.59 15.78 -7.30
N GLU A 136 -4.38 16.53 -8.08
CA GLU A 136 -4.89 16.06 -9.36
C GLU A 136 -3.79 15.95 -10.42
N GLU A 137 -2.91 16.95 -10.54
CA GLU A 137 -1.79 16.89 -11.47
C GLU A 137 -0.85 15.72 -11.19
N MET A 138 -0.61 15.38 -9.92
CA MET A 138 0.21 14.24 -9.55
C MET A 138 -0.36 12.89 -10.00
N LYS A 139 -1.66 12.78 -10.24
CA LYS A 139 -2.27 11.53 -10.75
C LYS A 139 -1.81 11.19 -12.17
N THR A 140 -1.40 12.18 -12.93
CA THR A 140 -0.91 12.03 -14.31
C THR A 140 0.61 12.16 -14.44
N ALA A 141 1.32 12.26 -13.31
CA ALA A 141 2.78 12.29 -13.30
C ALA A 141 3.35 11.00 -13.92
N PRO A 142 4.54 11.05 -14.56
CA PRO A 142 5.13 9.90 -15.27
C PRO A 142 5.71 8.85 -14.32
N ILE A 143 4.91 8.40 -13.34
CA ILE A 143 5.31 7.38 -12.36
C ILE A 143 5.76 6.07 -13.04
N GLY A 144 5.20 5.76 -14.21
CA GLY A 144 5.57 4.57 -14.97
C GLY A 144 7.03 4.60 -15.41
N ASP A 145 7.55 5.76 -15.79
CA ASP A 145 8.95 5.93 -16.23
C ASP A 145 9.89 5.81 -15.03
N VAL A 146 9.56 6.44 -13.90
CA VAL A 146 10.32 6.32 -12.66
C VAL A 146 10.33 4.87 -12.15
N TRP A 147 9.19 4.19 -12.23
CA TRP A 147 9.08 2.77 -11.88
C TRP A 147 9.96 1.90 -12.79
N SER A 148 9.98 2.14 -14.08
CA SER A 148 10.80 1.39 -15.05
C SER A 148 12.29 1.59 -14.79
N GLU A 149 12.72 2.82 -14.53
CA GLU A 149 14.10 3.15 -14.15
C GLU A 149 14.51 2.47 -12.83
N TYR A 150 13.60 2.46 -11.83
CA TYR A 150 13.84 1.75 -10.57
C TYR A 150 14.07 0.25 -10.80
N LEU A 151 13.22 -0.40 -11.59
CA LEU A 151 13.37 -1.83 -11.90
C LEU A 151 14.69 -2.13 -12.64
N GLU A 152 15.09 -1.25 -13.56
CA GLU A 152 16.34 -1.40 -14.28
C GLU A 152 17.55 -1.32 -13.33
N ARG A 153 17.56 -0.33 -12.42
CA ARG A 153 18.63 -0.19 -11.41
C ARG A 153 18.72 -1.37 -10.47
N GLU A 154 17.59 -1.94 -10.09
CA GLU A 154 17.50 -3.12 -9.21
C GLU A 154 17.73 -4.43 -9.98
N ASN A 155 17.95 -4.36 -11.30
CA ASN A 155 18.09 -5.53 -12.18
C ASN A 155 16.89 -6.49 -12.08
N VAL A 156 15.68 -5.94 -12.01
CA VAL A 156 14.41 -6.67 -11.91
C VAL A 156 13.65 -6.54 -13.23
N PRO A 157 13.22 -7.66 -13.87
CA PRO A 157 12.46 -7.60 -15.10
C PRO A 157 11.18 -6.76 -14.97
N ALA A 158 10.96 -5.84 -15.91
CA ALA A 158 9.72 -5.08 -16.00
C ALA A 158 8.54 -6.02 -16.32
N ASP A 159 8.70 -6.92 -17.26
CA ASP A 159 7.74 -7.97 -17.62
C ASP A 159 7.90 -9.18 -16.69
N TYR A 160 7.10 -9.21 -15.63
CA TYR A 160 7.03 -10.39 -14.76
C TYR A 160 6.10 -11.50 -15.28
N LEU A 161 5.23 -11.20 -16.26
CA LEU A 161 4.26 -12.17 -16.78
C LEU A 161 4.96 -13.32 -17.49
N THR A 162 6.03 -13.04 -18.24
CA THR A 162 6.84 -14.05 -18.88
C THR A 162 7.43 -15.02 -17.86
N GLU A 163 7.96 -14.54 -16.75
CA GLU A 163 8.51 -15.38 -15.68
C GLU A 163 7.42 -16.18 -14.96
N VAL A 164 6.25 -15.58 -14.72
CA VAL A 164 5.10 -16.29 -14.15
C VAL A 164 4.65 -17.44 -15.07
N LYS A 165 4.52 -17.21 -16.38
CA LYS A 165 4.14 -18.25 -17.34
C LYS A 165 5.16 -19.38 -17.40
N LYS A 166 6.45 -19.06 -17.36
CA LYS A 166 7.50 -20.06 -17.29
C LYS A 166 7.37 -20.90 -16.02
N TYR A 167 7.15 -20.28 -14.87
CA TYR A 167 6.90 -21.00 -13.61
C TYR A 167 5.66 -21.91 -13.70
N GLU A 168 4.57 -21.46 -14.31
CA GLU A 168 3.38 -22.28 -14.53
C GLU A 168 3.71 -23.55 -15.33
N GLN A 169 4.44 -23.40 -16.43
CA GLN A 169 4.78 -24.51 -17.33
C GLN A 169 5.82 -25.46 -16.73
N GLU A 170 6.83 -24.95 -16.06
CA GLU A 170 7.95 -25.75 -15.56
C GLU A 170 7.72 -26.39 -14.20
N VAL A 171 6.91 -25.74 -13.36
CA VAL A 171 6.71 -26.14 -11.96
C VAL A 171 5.29 -26.57 -11.66
N LEU A 172 4.29 -25.75 -11.96
CA LEU A 172 2.91 -26.03 -11.54
C LEU A 172 2.35 -27.25 -12.27
N VAL A 173 2.58 -27.38 -13.57
CA VAL A 173 2.11 -28.56 -14.35
C VAL A 173 2.65 -29.87 -13.78
N LYS A 174 3.78 -29.86 -13.11
CA LYS A 174 4.40 -31.07 -12.52
C LYS A 174 3.85 -31.40 -11.12
N ARG A 175 2.99 -30.56 -10.55
CA ARG A 175 2.41 -30.75 -9.21
C ARG A 175 0.99 -31.29 -9.22
N ILE A 176 0.43 -31.55 -10.40
CA ILE A 176 -0.90 -32.13 -10.64
C ILE A 176 -0.80 -33.65 -10.66
#